data_064b333453ee004e4c8eef5b4351f0dd
#
_entry.id   064b333453ee004e4c8eef5b4351f0dd
#
_cell.length_a   1.000
_cell.length_b   1.000
_cell.length_c   1.000
_cell.angle_alpha   90.00
_cell.angle_beta   90.00
_cell.angle_gamma   90.00
#
_symmetry.space_group_name_H-M   'P 1'
#
loop_
_entity.id
_entity.type
_entity.pdbx_description
1 polymer ?
#
loop_
_entity_poly.entity_id
_entity_poly.type
_entity_poly.pdbx_seq_one_letter_code
_entity_poly.pdbx_strand_id
1 'polypeptide(L)'
;MAKNSSEIITDIIEMVDRKVIDLTYREKINVQMRIDEVIPFLEEVLALAKDDQSSRKFDLTESKTGTCTIAYQVNGESASTGANVLKYGDKLKITVTAGTGYTITKLQVNGKNYTSGTEITVDTDIAVTVISTLNTYDLSVTADEHCSVAVTKGGQAVTAGEDAISYGDVLTITATADEDYQIATLTVNGDAFTSGDTVTVSGKVAVVATSDAVENNG
;
A
#
# COMPACT_ATOMS: atom_id res chain seq x y z
N MET A 1 -0.99 26.26 8.50
CA MET A 1 -1.42 26.56 7.12
C MET A 1 -1.90 27.99 7.08
N ALA A 2 -1.61 28.74 6.00
CA ALA A 2 -2.20 30.05 5.81
C ALA A 2 -3.69 29.89 5.50
N LYS A 3 -4.54 30.72 6.08
CA LYS A 3 -5.99 30.71 5.79
C LYS A 3 -6.24 31.12 4.34
N ASN A 4 -7.19 30.47 3.70
CA ASN A 4 -7.64 30.87 2.36
C ASN A 4 -8.55 32.12 2.42
N SER A 5 -8.81 32.71 1.28
CA SER A 5 -9.61 33.95 1.19
C SER A 5 -11.02 33.80 1.79
N SER A 6 -11.64 32.61 1.65
CA SER A 6 -12.95 32.30 2.19
C SER A 6 -12.95 32.26 3.74
N GLU A 7 -11.92 31.65 4.33
CA GLU A 7 -11.75 31.61 5.80
C GLU A 7 -11.49 33.00 6.36
N ILE A 8 -10.70 33.82 5.67
CA ILE A 8 -10.41 35.21 6.06
C ILE A 8 -11.69 36.05 6.05
N ILE A 9 -12.53 35.92 5.01
CA ILE A 9 -13.78 36.66 4.88
C ILE A 9 -14.77 36.24 5.98
N THR A 10 -14.89 34.94 6.27
CA THR A 10 -15.72 34.43 7.36
C THR A 10 -15.28 34.97 8.71
N ASP A 11 -13.98 35.00 9.00
CA ASP A 11 -13.42 35.58 10.21
C ASP A 11 -13.74 37.08 10.34
N ILE A 12 -13.69 37.83 9.22
CA ILE A 12 -14.02 39.26 9.19
C ILE A 12 -15.49 39.47 9.55
N ILE A 13 -16.41 38.67 8.97
CA ILE A 13 -17.86 38.76 9.28
C ILE A 13 -18.09 38.50 10.76
N GLU A 14 -17.54 37.42 11.33
CA GLU A 14 -17.68 37.10 12.76
C GLU A 14 -17.06 38.15 13.69
N MET A 15 -15.97 38.80 13.27
CA MET A 15 -15.33 39.88 14.02
C MET A 15 -16.19 41.13 14.03
N VAL A 16 -16.83 41.46 12.92
CA VAL A 16 -17.76 42.58 12.80
C VAL A 16 -18.96 42.38 13.70
N ASP A 17 -19.60 41.19 13.67
CA ASP A 17 -20.75 40.84 14.52
C ASP A 17 -20.42 40.97 16.01
N ARG A 18 -19.24 40.46 16.42
CA ARG A 18 -18.80 40.58 17.83
C ARG A 18 -18.57 42.02 18.26
N LYS A 19 -18.02 42.87 17.39
CA LYS A 19 -17.78 44.30 17.69
C LYS A 19 -19.06 45.11 17.83
N VAL A 20 -20.11 44.78 17.07
CA VAL A 20 -21.42 45.45 17.14
C VAL A 20 -22.11 45.25 18.51
N ILE A 21 -21.86 44.11 19.16
CA ILE A 21 -22.48 43.78 20.47
C ILE A 21 -22.01 44.74 21.58
N ASP A 22 -20.79 45.28 21.50
CA ASP A 22 -20.15 46.12 22.55
C ASP A 22 -20.43 47.63 22.38
N LEU A 23 -21.24 48.05 21.38
CA LEU A 23 -21.50 49.44 21.10
C LEU A 23 -22.72 49.98 21.89
N THR A 24 -22.74 51.31 22.16
CA THR A 24 -23.91 52.00 22.72
C THR A 24 -25.06 52.01 21.69
N TYR A 25 -26.32 52.19 22.15
CA TYR A 25 -27.51 52.14 21.28
C TYR A 25 -27.45 53.10 20.08
N ARG A 26 -26.87 54.28 20.25
CA ARG A 26 -26.73 55.29 19.19
C ARG A 26 -25.64 54.93 18.17
N GLU A 27 -24.54 54.35 18.65
CA GLU A 27 -23.46 53.83 17.82
C GLU A 27 -23.92 52.60 17.04
N LYS A 28 -24.74 51.73 17.69
CA LYS A 28 -25.35 50.56 17.06
C LYS A 28 -26.20 50.90 15.83
N ILE A 29 -27.03 51.97 15.89
CA ILE A 29 -27.85 52.38 14.75
C ILE A 29 -26.98 52.80 13.56
N ASN A 30 -25.98 53.64 13.82
CA ASN A 30 -25.11 54.15 12.74
C ASN A 30 -24.19 53.08 12.16
N VAL A 31 -23.75 52.12 12.97
CA VAL A 31 -22.93 51.01 12.51
C VAL A 31 -23.79 49.93 11.83
N GLN A 32 -25.01 49.67 12.33
CA GLN A 32 -25.94 48.73 11.74
C GLN A 32 -26.27 49.07 10.28
N MET A 33 -26.55 50.37 10.00
CA MET A 33 -26.81 50.84 8.64
C MET A 33 -25.64 50.64 7.68
N ARG A 34 -24.40 50.67 8.21
CA ARG A 34 -23.19 50.37 7.39
C ARG A 34 -22.94 48.85 7.27
N ILE A 35 -23.28 48.09 8.32
CA ILE A 35 -23.13 46.65 8.32
C ILE A 35 -24.10 45.99 7.34
N ASP A 36 -25.36 46.49 7.32
CA ASP A 36 -26.40 45.98 6.40
C ASP A 36 -26.04 46.18 4.92
N GLU A 37 -25.13 47.11 4.62
CA GLU A 37 -24.58 47.29 3.28
C GLU A 37 -23.33 46.43 3.01
N VAL A 38 -22.51 46.24 4.03
CA VAL A 38 -21.19 45.54 3.89
C VAL A 38 -21.32 44.03 3.97
N ILE A 39 -22.19 43.51 4.84
CA ILE A 39 -22.37 42.06 4.99
C ILE A 39 -22.81 41.39 3.68
N PRO A 40 -23.85 41.87 2.95
CA PRO A 40 -24.23 41.28 1.67
C PRO A 40 -23.10 41.28 0.65
N PHE A 41 -22.31 42.36 0.59
CA PHE A 41 -21.14 42.41 -0.29
C PHE A 41 -20.07 41.37 0.08
N LEU A 42 -19.78 41.22 1.38
CA LEU A 42 -18.82 40.19 1.83
C LEU A 42 -19.34 38.77 1.58
N GLU A 43 -20.64 38.54 1.72
CA GLU A 43 -21.29 37.25 1.40
C GLU A 43 -21.20 36.94 -0.10
N GLU A 44 -21.40 37.94 -0.97
CA GLU A 44 -21.21 37.78 -2.42
C GLU A 44 -19.76 37.46 -2.77
N VAL A 45 -18.79 38.20 -2.18
CA VAL A 45 -17.35 37.93 -2.38
C VAL A 45 -16.99 36.53 -1.85
N LEU A 46 -17.58 36.09 -0.73
CA LEU A 46 -17.41 34.76 -0.19
C LEU A 46 -17.96 33.68 -1.13
N ALA A 47 -19.14 33.93 -1.72
CA ALA A 47 -19.75 33.02 -2.69
C ALA A 47 -18.88 32.89 -3.96
N LEU A 48 -18.37 34.02 -4.49
CA LEU A 48 -17.45 34.02 -5.63
C LEU A 48 -16.14 33.31 -5.31
N ALA A 49 -15.56 33.52 -4.12
CA ALA A 49 -14.34 32.84 -3.69
C ALA A 49 -14.53 31.31 -3.54
N LYS A 50 -15.70 30.87 -3.07
CA LYS A 50 -16.04 29.44 -3.01
C LYS A 50 -16.23 28.83 -4.39
N ASP A 51 -16.87 29.57 -5.31
CA ASP A 51 -17.05 29.12 -6.69
C ASP A 51 -15.72 28.99 -7.42
N ASP A 52 -14.79 29.95 -7.25
CA ASP A 52 -13.41 29.88 -7.78
C ASP A 52 -12.68 28.65 -7.23
N GLN A 53 -12.81 28.35 -5.94
CA GLN A 53 -12.22 27.13 -5.37
C GLN A 53 -12.82 25.85 -5.95
N SER A 54 -14.15 25.82 -6.09
CA SER A 54 -14.86 24.62 -6.61
C SER A 54 -14.54 24.34 -8.08
N SER A 55 -14.13 25.38 -8.83
CA SER A 55 -13.73 25.25 -10.24
C SER A 55 -12.31 24.73 -10.43
N ARG A 56 -11.47 24.72 -9.39
CA ARG A 56 -10.08 24.24 -9.46
C ARG A 56 -10.03 22.77 -9.74
N LYS A 57 -9.20 22.39 -10.69
CA LYS A 57 -8.95 21.01 -11.06
C LYS A 57 -7.52 20.61 -10.73
N PHE A 58 -7.35 19.33 -10.44
CA PHE A 58 -6.07 18.75 -10.04
C PHE A 58 -5.80 17.45 -10.80
N ASP A 59 -4.52 17.16 -10.94
CA ASP A 59 -4.05 15.95 -11.57
C ASP A 59 -4.02 14.80 -10.58
N LEU A 60 -4.31 13.59 -11.07
CA LEU A 60 -4.09 12.34 -10.37
C LEU A 60 -3.06 11.53 -11.13
N THR A 61 -1.88 11.36 -10.55
CA THR A 61 -0.76 10.62 -11.15
C THR A 61 -0.40 9.39 -10.34
N GLU A 62 0.13 8.36 -11.02
CA GLU A 62 0.52 7.09 -10.44
C GLU A 62 1.94 6.71 -10.82
N SER A 63 2.72 6.24 -9.85
CA SER A 63 3.98 5.53 -10.03
C SER A 63 3.91 4.19 -9.33
N LYS A 64 4.07 3.09 -10.07
CA LYS A 64 3.93 1.73 -9.57
C LYS A 64 5.16 0.89 -9.90
N THR A 65 5.67 0.16 -8.89
CA THR A 65 6.73 -0.85 -9.05
C THR A 65 6.27 -2.18 -8.47
N GLY A 66 6.58 -3.27 -9.15
CA GLY A 66 6.14 -4.62 -8.78
C GLY A 66 4.71 -4.92 -9.22
N THR A 67 4.11 -5.98 -8.68
CA THR A 67 2.78 -6.47 -9.08
C THR A 67 1.74 -6.11 -8.02
N CYS A 68 0.87 -5.16 -8.36
CA CYS A 68 -0.30 -4.79 -7.54
C CYS A 68 -1.38 -4.17 -8.42
N THR A 69 -2.59 -4.07 -7.91
CA THR A 69 -3.69 -3.32 -8.49
C THR A 69 -3.98 -2.10 -7.63
N ILE A 70 -4.30 -0.97 -8.29
CA ILE A 70 -4.67 0.27 -7.63
C ILE A 70 -6.05 0.67 -8.17
N ALA A 71 -6.98 0.91 -7.27
CA ALA A 71 -8.31 1.38 -7.60
C ALA A 71 -8.54 2.75 -6.96
N TYR A 72 -9.11 3.66 -7.74
CA TYR A 72 -9.44 5.02 -7.32
C TYR A 72 -10.96 5.19 -7.28
N GLN A 73 -11.45 5.87 -6.26
CA GLN A 73 -12.82 6.33 -6.17
C GLN A 73 -12.82 7.81 -5.80
N VAL A 74 -13.60 8.60 -6.55
CA VAL A 74 -13.83 10.02 -6.27
C VAL A 74 -15.30 10.18 -5.91
N ASN A 75 -15.58 10.67 -4.71
CA ASN A 75 -16.95 10.82 -4.19
C ASN A 75 -17.75 9.50 -4.25
N GLY A 76 -17.08 8.36 -4.08
CA GLY A 76 -17.68 7.02 -4.14
C GLY A 76 -17.74 6.38 -5.52
N GLU A 77 -17.52 7.14 -6.60
CA GLU A 77 -17.53 6.64 -7.98
C GLU A 77 -16.12 6.27 -8.47
N SER A 78 -16.04 5.25 -9.33
CA SER A 78 -14.76 4.82 -9.91
C SER A 78 -14.13 5.92 -10.73
N ALA A 79 -12.82 6.11 -10.56
CA ALA A 79 -12.03 7.12 -11.26
C ALA A 79 -10.76 6.53 -11.87
N SER A 80 -10.15 7.27 -12.80
CA SER A 80 -8.87 6.94 -13.43
C SER A 80 -7.86 8.06 -13.20
N THR A 81 -6.58 7.73 -13.31
CA THR A 81 -5.51 8.72 -13.32
C THR A 81 -5.56 9.61 -14.56
N GLY A 82 -5.10 10.84 -14.44
CA GLY A 82 -5.07 11.79 -15.56
C GLY A 82 -4.91 13.24 -15.11
N ALA A 83 -4.79 14.13 -16.09
CA ALA A 83 -4.76 15.56 -15.87
C ALA A 83 -6.18 16.09 -15.62
N ASN A 84 -6.32 17.00 -14.65
CA ASN A 84 -7.58 17.69 -14.33
C ASN A 84 -8.78 16.77 -14.00
N VAL A 85 -8.53 15.56 -13.51
CA VAL A 85 -9.58 14.57 -13.19
C VAL A 85 -10.20 14.77 -11.81
N LEU A 86 -9.53 15.52 -10.94
CA LEU A 86 -9.99 15.83 -9.58
C LEU A 86 -10.42 17.28 -9.48
N LYS A 87 -11.33 17.59 -8.55
CA LYS A 87 -11.77 18.95 -8.20
C LYS A 87 -11.44 19.26 -6.75
N TYR A 88 -11.38 20.53 -6.43
CA TYR A 88 -11.25 20.97 -5.04
C TYR A 88 -12.39 20.43 -4.17
N GLY A 89 -12.04 19.84 -3.04
CA GLY A 89 -13.01 19.29 -2.08
C GLY A 89 -13.46 17.86 -2.38
N ASP A 90 -13.09 17.27 -3.51
CA ASP A 90 -13.41 15.86 -3.81
C ASP A 90 -12.89 14.94 -2.70
N LYS A 91 -13.61 13.87 -2.45
CA LYS A 91 -13.22 12.79 -1.56
C LYS A 91 -12.59 11.67 -2.37
N LEU A 92 -11.26 11.61 -2.35
CA LEU A 92 -10.51 10.58 -3.05
C LEU A 92 -10.20 9.42 -2.10
N LYS A 93 -10.55 8.20 -2.52
CA LYS A 93 -10.20 6.95 -1.86
C LYS A 93 -9.33 6.12 -2.78
N ILE A 94 -8.19 5.65 -2.25
CA ILE A 94 -7.22 4.86 -2.99
C ILE A 94 -7.14 3.49 -2.33
N THR A 95 -7.46 2.44 -3.08
CA THR A 95 -7.39 1.05 -2.61
C THR A 95 -6.30 0.32 -3.37
N VAL A 96 -5.34 -0.25 -2.64
CA VAL A 96 -4.21 -1.00 -3.21
C VAL A 96 -4.30 -2.45 -2.76
N THR A 97 -4.19 -3.37 -3.72
CA THR A 97 -4.16 -4.82 -3.48
C THR A 97 -2.87 -5.39 -4.08
N ALA A 98 -2.09 -6.09 -3.27
CA ALA A 98 -0.91 -6.79 -3.75
C ALA A 98 -1.29 -7.92 -4.71
N GLY A 99 -0.46 -8.17 -5.71
CA GLY A 99 -0.57 -9.38 -6.53
C GLY A 99 -0.23 -10.64 -5.73
N THR A 100 -0.63 -11.79 -6.27
CA THR A 100 -0.32 -13.09 -5.62
C THR A 100 1.19 -13.24 -5.44
N GLY A 101 1.61 -13.57 -4.24
CA GLY A 101 3.02 -13.71 -3.89
C GLY A 101 3.77 -12.39 -3.68
N TYR A 102 3.06 -11.25 -3.66
CA TYR A 102 3.66 -9.93 -3.40
C TYR A 102 3.14 -9.31 -2.11
N THR A 103 3.92 -8.41 -1.55
CA THR A 103 3.55 -7.57 -0.40
C THR A 103 3.72 -6.10 -0.75
N ILE A 104 2.76 -5.25 -0.38
CA ILE A 104 2.90 -3.80 -0.51
C ILE A 104 3.89 -3.31 0.55
N THR A 105 5.06 -2.89 0.10
CA THR A 105 6.13 -2.37 0.98
C THR A 105 6.13 -0.85 1.08
N LYS A 106 5.48 -0.18 0.12
CA LYS A 106 5.34 1.28 0.14
C LYS A 106 4.01 1.70 -0.48
N LEU A 107 3.28 2.56 0.21
CA LEU A 107 2.12 3.29 -0.31
C LEU A 107 2.19 4.72 0.20
N GLN A 108 2.34 5.66 -0.71
CA GLN A 108 2.45 7.09 -0.42
C GLN A 108 1.55 7.92 -1.31
N VAL A 109 1.04 9.01 -0.75
CA VAL A 109 0.36 10.09 -1.46
C VAL A 109 1.15 11.38 -1.20
N ASN A 110 1.57 12.05 -2.26
CA ASN A 110 2.40 13.26 -2.19
C ASN A 110 3.62 13.08 -1.27
N GLY A 111 4.28 11.90 -1.33
CA GLY A 111 5.45 11.56 -0.54
C GLY A 111 5.17 11.19 0.93
N LYS A 112 3.92 11.27 1.41
CA LYS A 112 3.52 10.89 2.78
C LYS A 112 2.91 9.49 2.80
N ASN A 113 3.21 8.72 3.85
CA ASN A 113 2.62 7.38 4.03
C ASN A 113 1.09 7.48 4.06
N TYR A 114 0.45 6.55 3.35
CA TYR A 114 -0.99 6.48 3.21
C TYR A 114 -1.49 5.07 3.57
N THR A 115 -2.66 5.00 4.18
CA THR A 115 -3.31 3.72 4.49
C THR A 115 -4.36 3.43 3.42
N SER A 116 -4.21 2.29 2.73
CA SER A 116 -5.14 1.85 1.68
C SER A 116 -6.59 1.86 2.19
N GLY A 117 -7.48 2.44 1.41
CA GLY A 117 -8.90 2.52 1.70
C GLY A 117 -9.34 3.71 2.57
N THR A 118 -8.42 4.56 3.04
CA THR A 118 -8.82 5.81 3.70
C THR A 118 -9.23 6.87 2.68
N GLU A 119 -9.97 7.89 3.11
CA GLU A 119 -10.35 9.02 2.27
C GLU A 119 -9.45 10.23 2.52
N ILE A 120 -9.11 10.95 1.47
CA ILE A 120 -8.44 12.26 1.51
C ILE A 120 -9.31 13.31 0.81
N THR A 121 -9.30 14.53 1.34
CA THR A 121 -9.93 15.66 0.67
C THR A 121 -8.92 16.28 -0.28
N VAL A 122 -9.31 16.44 -1.53
CA VAL A 122 -8.45 17.00 -2.59
C VAL A 122 -8.37 18.51 -2.48
N ASP A 123 -7.17 19.04 -2.34
CA ASP A 123 -6.85 20.48 -2.32
C ASP A 123 -5.62 20.83 -3.17
N THR A 124 -4.98 19.83 -3.76
CA THR A 124 -3.77 19.91 -4.58
C THR A 124 -3.70 18.72 -5.53
N ASP A 125 -2.76 18.76 -6.45
CA ASP A 125 -2.41 17.59 -7.27
C ASP A 125 -2.06 16.38 -6.41
N ILE A 126 -2.46 15.21 -6.86
CA ILE A 126 -2.25 13.94 -6.16
C ILE A 126 -1.26 13.08 -6.93
N ALA A 127 -0.16 12.76 -6.29
CA ALA A 127 0.83 11.82 -6.78
C ALA A 127 0.86 10.57 -5.88
N VAL A 128 0.47 9.42 -6.44
CA VAL A 128 0.43 8.14 -5.75
C VAL A 128 1.67 7.32 -6.09
N THR A 129 2.38 6.83 -5.07
CA THR A 129 3.53 5.94 -5.25
C THR A 129 3.27 4.63 -4.54
N VAL A 130 3.34 3.51 -5.28
CA VAL A 130 3.18 2.16 -4.75
C VAL A 130 4.38 1.31 -5.12
N ILE A 131 4.92 0.61 -4.12
CA ILE A 131 5.93 -0.42 -4.33
C ILE A 131 5.41 -1.71 -3.73
N SER A 132 5.39 -2.77 -4.53
CA SER A 132 5.17 -4.13 -4.08
C SER A 132 6.41 -4.98 -4.37
N THR A 133 6.76 -5.84 -3.42
CA THR A 133 7.94 -6.70 -3.48
C THR A 133 7.50 -8.14 -3.50
N LEU A 134 8.13 -8.97 -4.35
CA LEU A 134 7.93 -10.41 -4.35
C LEU A 134 8.34 -10.98 -3.00
N ASN A 135 7.50 -11.83 -2.44
CA ASN A 135 7.77 -12.45 -1.14
C ASN A 135 8.92 -13.44 -1.25
N THR A 136 9.81 -13.40 -0.27
CA THR A 136 10.88 -14.39 -0.06
C THR A 136 10.57 -15.26 1.15
N TYR A 137 11.16 -16.44 1.21
CA TYR A 137 10.92 -17.41 2.26
C TYR A 137 12.18 -18.18 2.62
N ASP A 138 12.18 -18.70 3.83
CA ASP A 138 13.28 -19.51 4.32
C ASP A 138 13.26 -20.89 3.68
N LEU A 139 14.44 -21.39 3.40
CA LEU A 139 14.73 -22.76 3.02
C LEU A 139 15.52 -23.42 4.16
N SER A 140 15.00 -24.46 4.78
CA SER A 140 15.73 -25.29 5.71
C SER A 140 15.95 -26.70 5.13
N VAL A 141 17.15 -27.23 5.30
CA VAL A 141 17.52 -28.57 4.87
C VAL A 141 18.18 -29.27 6.03
N THR A 142 17.64 -30.42 6.39
CA THR A 142 18.19 -31.32 7.44
C THR A 142 18.36 -32.69 6.84
N ALA A 143 19.54 -33.26 6.97
CA ALA A 143 19.85 -34.63 6.59
C ALA A 143 20.57 -35.28 7.75
N ASP A 144 20.44 -36.60 7.92
CA ASP A 144 21.25 -37.35 8.88
C ASP A 144 22.69 -37.54 8.36
N GLU A 145 23.52 -38.24 9.11
CA GLU A 145 24.96 -38.35 8.82
C GLU A 145 25.30 -39.24 7.62
N HIS A 146 24.34 -40.07 7.13
CA HIS A 146 24.54 -41.01 6.02
C HIS A 146 23.71 -40.68 4.79
N CYS A 147 23.22 -39.46 4.69
CA CYS A 147 22.62 -38.94 3.45
C CYS A 147 22.89 -37.47 3.27
N SER A 148 22.70 -37.00 2.05
CA SER A 148 22.80 -35.61 1.67
C SER A 148 21.56 -35.18 0.88
N VAL A 149 21.23 -33.88 0.95
CA VAL A 149 20.14 -33.29 0.18
C VAL A 149 20.68 -32.12 -0.64
N ALA A 150 20.43 -32.16 -1.93
CA ALA A 150 20.67 -31.05 -2.85
C ALA A 150 19.36 -30.42 -3.24
N VAL A 151 19.28 -29.08 -3.13
CA VAL A 151 18.15 -28.29 -3.62
C VAL A 151 18.65 -27.43 -4.77
N THR A 152 17.95 -27.49 -5.91
CA THR A 152 18.31 -26.69 -7.09
C THR A 152 17.11 -25.93 -7.63
N LYS A 153 17.39 -24.79 -8.28
CA LYS A 153 16.42 -23.98 -9.02
C LYS A 153 16.95 -23.80 -10.44
N GLY A 154 16.25 -24.31 -11.45
CA GLY A 154 16.70 -24.27 -12.82
C GLY A 154 18.08 -24.91 -13.02
N GLY A 155 18.45 -25.96 -12.26
CA GLY A 155 19.75 -26.62 -12.28
C GLY A 155 20.86 -25.92 -11.50
N GLN A 156 20.62 -24.78 -10.90
CA GLN A 156 21.58 -24.06 -10.05
C GLN A 156 21.32 -24.41 -8.56
N ALA A 157 22.38 -24.66 -7.81
CA ALA A 157 22.27 -24.99 -6.38
C ALA A 157 21.69 -23.79 -5.59
N VAL A 158 20.75 -24.10 -4.67
CA VAL A 158 20.20 -23.16 -3.71
C VAL A 158 20.70 -23.51 -2.32
N THR A 159 21.33 -22.55 -1.65
CA THR A 159 21.80 -22.74 -0.27
C THR A 159 20.66 -22.46 0.71
N ALA A 160 20.48 -23.35 1.71
CA ALA A 160 19.52 -23.13 2.79
C ALA A 160 19.85 -21.85 3.58
N GLY A 161 18.82 -21.13 4.00
CA GLY A 161 18.96 -19.90 4.75
C GLY A 161 17.65 -19.10 4.82
N GLU A 162 17.72 -17.95 5.50
CA GLU A 162 16.64 -16.97 5.52
C GLU A 162 16.51 -16.33 4.13
N ASP A 163 15.26 -16.04 3.70
CA ASP A 163 14.93 -15.41 2.42
C ASP A 163 15.62 -16.04 1.18
N ALA A 164 15.98 -17.33 1.27
CA ALA A 164 16.78 -18.02 0.25
C ALA A 164 15.99 -18.33 -1.04
N ILE A 165 14.67 -18.36 -0.95
CA ILE A 165 13.75 -18.73 -2.05
C ILE A 165 12.62 -17.72 -2.19
N SER A 166 12.11 -17.55 -3.41
CA SER A 166 11.06 -16.59 -3.71
C SER A 166 9.74 -17.30 -4.06
N TYR A 167 8.62 -16.60 -3.85
CA TYR A 167 7.31 -17.09 -4.27
C TYR A 167 7.33 -17.47 -5.77
N GLY A 168 6.79 -18.66 -6.07
CA GLY A 168 6.71 -19.18 -7.44
C GLY A 168 7.97 -19.85 -7.93
N ASP A 169 9.06 -19.88 -7.16
CA ASP A 169 10.23 -20.68 -7.51
C ASP A 169 9.87 -22.15 -7.61
N VAL A 170 10.42 -22.84 -8.59
CA VAL A 170 10.32 -24.30 -8.73
C VAL A 170 11.65 -24.88 -8.30
N LEU A 171 11.64 -25.60 -7.19
CA LEU A 171 12.82 -26.25 -6.62
C LEU A 171 12.78 -27.74 -6.93
N THR A 172 13.90 -28.29 -7.40
CA THR A 172 14.12 -29.73 -7.49
C THR A 172 14.90 -30.18 -6.24
N ILE A 173 14.40 -31.21 -5.56
CA ILE A 173 14.98 -31.71 -4.32
C ILE A 173 15.48 -33.14 -4.56
N THR A 174 16.77 -33.35 -4.37
CA THR A 174 17.41 -34.65 -4.56
C THR A 174 18.09 -35.09 -3.28
N ALA A 175 17.66 -36.23 -2.74
CA ALA A 175 18.33 -36.89 -1.63
C ALA A 175 19.20 -38.04 -2.16
N THR A 176 20.39 -38.17 -1.61
CA THR A 176 21.37 -39.20 -1.98
C THR A 176 21.90 -39.81 -0.70
N ALA A 177 21.81 -41.15 -0.55
CA ALA A 177 22.42 -41.89 0.55
C ALA A 177 23.89 -42.22 0.24
N ASP A 178 24.66 -42.43 1.32
CA ASP A 178 26.04 -42.91 1.25
C ASP A 178 26.06 -44.38 0.84
N GLU A 179 27.28 -44.90 0.55
CA GLU A 179 27.49 -46.32 0.28
C GLU A 179 27.03 -47.19 1.47
N ASP A 180 26.38 -48.31 1.21
CA ASP A 180 25.77 -49.20 2.17
C ASP A 180 24.53 -48.64 2.93
N TYR A 181 24.02 -47.46 2.52
CA TYR A 181 22.79 -46.85 3.03
C TYR A 181 21.74 -46.64 1.93
N GLN A 182 20.50 -46.49 2.33
CA GLN A 182 19.38 -46.11 1.48
C GLN A 182 18.60 -44.94 2.11
N ILE A 183 17.94 -44.11 1.30
CA ILE A 183 17.03 -43.10 1.83
C ILE A 183 15.83 -43.81 2.48
N ALA A 184 15.68 -43.63 3.79
CA ALA A 184 14.57 -44.17 4.56
C ALA A 184 13.34 -43.23 4.44
N THR A 185 13.53 -41.93 4.65
CA THR A 185 12.48 -40.94 4.44
C THR A 185 13.02 -39.70 3.75
N LEU A 186 12.19 -39.11 2.91
CA LEU A 186 12.37 -37.75 2.44
C LEU A 186 11.04 -37.03 2.56
N THR A 187 11.04 -35.90 3.24
CA THR A 187 9.83 -35.09 3.43
C THR A 187 10.08 -33.63 3.06
N VAL A 188 9.02 -32.98 2.57
CA VAL A 188 8.98 -31.53 2.35
C VAL A 188 7.80 -30.96 3.12
N ASN A 189 8.06 -30.04 4.04
CA ASN A 189 7.07 -29.49 4.97
C ASN A 189 6.31 -30.56 5.80
N GLY A 190 6.95 -31.71 6.02
CA GLY A 190 6.37 -32.85 6.76
C GLY A 190 5.63 -33.84 5.87
N ASP A 191 5.36 -33.57 4.62
CA ASP A 191 4.74 -34.50 3.67
C ASP A 191 5.79 -35.35 2.98
N ALA A 192 5.47 -36.64 2.71
CA ALA A 192 6.35 -37.55 1.98
C ALA A 192 6.67 -36.98 0.58
N PHE A 193 7.93 -37.07 0.18
CA PHE A 193 8.43 -36.51 -1.08
C PHE A 193 9.31 -37.52 -1.80
N THR A 194 9.28 -37.50 -3.15
CA THR A 194 10.13 -38.35 -3.98
C THR A 194 11.39 -37.58 -4.41
N SER A 195 12.55 -38.22 -4.20
CA SER A 195 13.82 -37.65 -4.65
C SER A 195 13.84 -37.42 -6.16
N GLY A 196 14.20 -36.20 -6.59
CA GLY A 196 14.18 -35.75 -7.96
C GLY A 196 12.92 -35.00 -8.40
N ASP A 197 11.85 -35.06 -7.60
CA ASP A 197 10.62 -34.30 -7.85
C ASP A 197 10.81 -32.80 -7.58
N THR A 198 9.80 -32.02 -7.96
CA THR A 198 9.81 -30.56 -7.80
C THR A 198 8.72 -30.08 -6.86
N VAL A 199 9.02 -28.99 -6.14
CA VAL A 199 8.05 -28.23 -5.33
C VAL A 199 8.00 -26.79 -5.79
N THR A 200 6.79 -26.21 -5.91
CA THR A 200 6.60 -24.79 -6.18
C THR A 200 6.49 -24.03 -4.86
N VAL A 201 7.31 -23.03 -4.68
CA VAL A 201 7.39 -22.22 -3.47
C VAL A 201 6.15 -21.33 -3.32
N SER A 202 5.40 -21.54 -2.25
CA SER A 202 4.28 -20.70 -1.83
C SER A 202 4.41 -20.22 -0.38
N GLY A 203 5.47 -20.64 0.30
CA GLY A 203 5.79 -20.33 1.68
C GLY A 203 7.17 -20.90 2.02
N LYS A 204 7.52 -20.96 3.31
CA LYS A 204 8.75 -21.61 3.77
C LYS A 204 8.81 -23.06 3.30
N VAL A 205 10.02 -23.54 3.00
CA VAL A 205 10.27 -24.92 2.60
C VAL A 205 11.23 -25.55 3.61
N ALA A 206 10.79 -26.64 4.21
CA ALA A 206 11.58 -27.45 5.14
C ALA A 206 11.75 -28.85 4.56
N VAL A 207 12.98 -29.22 4.25
CA VAL A 207 13.35 -30.54 3.72
C VAL A 207 14.01 -31.34 4.83
N VAL A 208 13.54 -32.56 5.03
CA VAL A 208 14.16 -33.52 5.99
C VAL A 208 14.37 -34.83 5.26
N ALA A 209 15.58 -35.39 5.35
CA ALA A 209 15.94 -36.69 4.84
C ALA A 209 16.56 -37.54 5.95
N THR A 210 16.22 -38.79 5.96
CA THR A 210 16.86 -39.84 6.83
C THR A 210 17.28 -41.01 5.99
N SER A 211 18.26 -41.75 6.48
CA SER A 211 18.79 -42.96 5.85
C SER A 211 18.73 -44.17 6.77
N ASP A 212 18.67 -45.36 6.21
CA ASP A 212 18.83 -46.62 6.88
C ASP A 212 19.96 -47.42 6.24
N ALA A 213 20.68 -48.23 7.03
CA ALA A 213 21.66 -49.17 6.52
C ALA A 213 20.99 -50.24 5.64
N VAL A 214 21.61 -50.59 4.51
CA VAL A 214 21.16 -51.68 3.66
C VAL A 214 21.48 -53.01 4.36
N GLU A 215 20.47 -53.79 4.72
CA GLU A 215 20.70 -55.15 5.27
C GLU A 215 21.26 -56.06 4.15
N ASN A 216 22.53 -56.37 4.26
CA ASN A 216 23.15 -57.41 3.42
C ASN A 216 22.72 -58.79 3.97
N ASN A 217 21.60 -59.32 3.51
CA ASN A 217 21.26 -60.72 3.71
C ASN A 217 22.19 -61.58 2.81
N GLY A 218 23.35 -61.90 3.37
CA GLY A 218 24.29 -62.82 2.76
C GLY A 218 23.80 -64.27 2.65
#